data_c53ac258ee57b8146919590dd7f10736
#
_entry.id   c53ac258ee57b8146919590dd7f10736
#
_cell.length_a   1.000
_cell.length_b   1.000
_cell.length_c   1.000
_cell.angle_alpha   90.00
_cell.angle_beta   90.00
_cell.angle_gamma   90.00
#
_symmetry.space_group_name_H-M   'P 1'
#
loop_
_entity.id
_entity.type
_entity.pdbx_description
1 polymer ?
#
loop_
_entity_poly.entity_id
_entity_poly.type
_entity_poly.pdbx_seq_one_letter_code
_entity_poly.pdbx_strand_id
1 'polypeptide(L)'
;MKVQVQDREGLFKSLTVEVQGDSVKEKLEETYRELQQNVQIQGFRRGKAPLWIIKAKYKDYVEEEVGKKVADETLKQALEEAKLEPVADIFLEKVQVEEKESKVTYTVSFEVAPEFELKNVDGLEVEVPKIEFKEELVKEELEVLREANAVWEPKEEDEPAEEGNLLVLEYEVEEVGEEGEKVKQETSVILGEGTLRPEVEEALKGKKAGEEVELKELPLYNQEGKEIGKVNMKIKIKEIKKKVLPELTDEFAQELGYDNLKALEEKIKEDLKQRIEKLRDQVIEDKVADKLVELHDMEIPQTLLRREVSFLIERRLNELKTFGIDPRYVDVKKIAEKIKPIAEANVKLRFILDKYAQENGIEPTEDDIEEQYKKLAEQYQITVEEIKKHFKEQGLEPVVSEDAKREKALKDIISKVKIVEVEEKKEEEETRQEEVKNESEGNS
;
A
#
# COMPACT_ATOMS: atom_id res chain seq x y z
N MET A 1 14.36 40.03 -15.60
CA MET A 1 13.29 39.03 -15.66
C MET A 1 11.97 39.72 -15.35
N LYS A 2 10.87 39.35 -15.98
CA LYS A 2 9.53 39.80 -15.61
C LYS A 2 8.70 38.56 -15.30
N VAL A 3 7.95 38.62 -14.22
CA VAL A 3 7.14 37.51 -13.73
C VAL A 3 5.68 37.95 -13.65
N GLN A 4 4.77 37.13 -14.17
CA GLN A 4 3.33 37.36 -14.10
C GLN A 4 2.65 36.11 -13.59
N VAL A 5 1.86 36.27 -12.52
CA VAL A 5 1.08 35.20 -11.90
C VAL A 5 -0.38 35.33 -12.35
N GLN A 6 -0.99 34.21 -12.68
CA GLN A 6 -2.41 34.12 -12.99
C GLN A 6 -3.02 32.97 -12.23
N ASP A 7 -4.08 33.22 -11.48
CA ASP A 7 -4.88 32.19 -10.83
C ASP A 7 -5.67 31.40 -11.85
N ARG A 8 -5.79 30.09 -11.63
CA ARG A 8 -6.60 29.16 -12.41
C ARG A 8 -7.65 28.50 -11.53
N GLU A 9 -8.32 27.51 -12.05
CA GLU A 9 -9.30 26.73 -11.31
C GLU A 9 -8.67 25.97 -10.14
N GLY A 10 -9.29 26.02 -8.98
CA GLY A 10 -8.80 25.38 -7.76
C GLY A 10 -7.47 25.96 -7.28
N LEU A 11 -6.56 25.11 -6.89
CA LEU A 11 -5.24 25.48 -6.38
C LEU A 11 -4.17 25.64 -7.49
N PHE A 12 -4.57 25.55 -8.76
CA PHE A 12 -3.66 25.75 -9.88
C PHE A 12 -3.31 27.22 -10.06
N LYS A 13 -2.03 27.50 -10.24
CA LYS A 13 -1.49 28.80 -10.65
C LYS A 13 -0.69 28.66 -11.94
N SER A 14 -0.72 29.70 -12.74
CA SER A 14 0.10 29.81 -13.93
C SER A 14 1.11 30.93 -13.75
N LEU A 15 2.38 30.64 -13.99
CA LEU A 15 3.47 31.59 -13.91
C LEU A 15 4.04 31.79 -15.30
N THR A 16 3.90 32.99 -15.84
CA THR A 16 4.53 33.39 -17.10
C THR A 16 5.77 34.22 -16.80
N VAL A 17 6.90 33.76 -17.32
CA VAL A 17 8.22 34.38 -17.08
C VAL A 17 8.78 34.84 -18.42
N GLU A 18 9.22 36.09 -18.45
CA GLU A 18 9.91 36.69 -19.59
C GLU A 18 11.37 36.97 -19.18
N VAL A 19 12.29 36.35 -19.90
CA VAL A 19 13.74 36.51 -19.73
C VAL A 19 14.31 37.13 -20.98
N GLN A 20 15.01 38.25 -20.86
CA GLN A 20 15.61 38.97 -22.01
C GLN A 20 17.03 39.40 -21.67
N GLY A 21 17.92 39.34 -22.64
CA GLY A 21 19.28 39.86 -22.51
C GLY A 21 20.36 38.96 -23.12
N ASP A 22 21.61 39.31 -22.82
CA ASP A 22 22.80 38.68 -23.39
C ASP A 22 22.89 37.19 -23.07
N SER A 23 22.45 36.77 -21.90
CA SER A 23 22.44 35.35 -21.49
C SER A 23 21.61 34.48 -22.47
N VAL A 24 20.44 34.96 -22.91
CA VAL A 24 19.61 34.27 -23.90
C VAL A 24 20.31 34.18 -25.23
N LYS A 25 20.95 35.29 -25.65
CA LYS A 25 21.69 35.36 -26.90
C LYS A 25 22.87 34.38 -26.91
N GLU A 26 23.64 34.35 -25.85
CA GLU A 26 24.79 33.43 -25.71
C GLU A 26 24.32 31.96 -25.81
N LYS A 27 23.24 31.59 -25.15
CA LYS A 27 22.69 30.21 -25.22
C LYS A 27 22.20 29.85 -26.62
N LEU A 28 21.54 30.77 -27.30
CA LEU A 28 21.14 30.56 -28.70
C LEU A 28 22.35 30.32 -29.61
N GLU A 29 23.40 31.16 -29.48
CA GLU A 29 24.61 31.02 -30.30
C GLU A 29 25.37 29.72 -29.94
N GLU A 30 25.48 29.36 -28.66
CA GLU A 30 26.13 28.13 -28.22
C GLU A 30 25.40 26.90 -28.75
N THR A 31 24.09 26.81 -28.58
CA THR A 31 23.29 25.69 -29.08
C THR A 31 23.37 25.54 -30.58
N TYR A 32 23.36 26.64 -31.37
CA TYR A 32 23.59 26.58 -32.81
C TYR A 32 24.98 26.11 -33.19
N ARG A 33 26.03 26.47 -32.42
CA ARG A 33 27.40 26.01 -32.65
C ARG A 33 27.56 24.52 -32.29
N GLU A 34 26.96 24.06 -31.22
CA GLU A 34 26.93 22.65 -30.85
C GLU A 34 26.28 21.80 -31.94
N LEU A 35 25.12 22.24 -32.43
CA LEU A 35 24.43 21.57 -33.54
C LEU A 35 25.28 21.57 -34.81
N GLN A 36 25.92 22.69 -35.16
CA GLN A 36 26.81 22.74 -36.29
C GLN A 36 27.91 21.68 -36.25
N GLN A 37 28.47 21.41 -35.06
CA GLN A 37 29.53 20.42 -34.89
C GLN A 37 28.99 18.99 -34.92
N ASN A 38 27.77 18.77 -34.45
CA ASN A 38 27.23 17.44 -34.20
C ASN A 38 26.33 16.88 -35.30
N VAL A 39 25.64 17.75 -36.05
CA VAL A 39 24.69 17.29 -37.09
C VAL A 39 25.33 17.05 -38.46
N GLN A 40 24.79 16.05 -39.16
CA GLN A 40 25.17 15.78 -40.56
C GLN A 40 24.20 16.49 -41.50
N ILE A 41 24.70 17.43 -42.26
CA ILE A 41 23.93 18.15 -43.31
C ILE A 41 24.30 17.61 -44.68
N GLN A 42 23.29 17.26 -45.45
CA GLN A 42 23.51 16.79 -46.85
C GLN A 42 24.24 17.84 -47.66
N GLY A 43 25.34 17.43 -48.31
CA GLY A 43 26.20 18.32 -49.09
C GLY A 43 27.35 18.98 -48.30
N PHE A 44 27.44 18.77 -47.00
CA PHE A 44 28.51 19.32 -46.18
C PHE A 44 29.18 18.23 -45.31
N ARG A 45 30.49 18.39 -45.12
CA ARG A 45 31.19 17.57 -44.13
C ARG A 45 30.74 17.98 -42.71
N ARG A 46 30.62 17.02 -41.80
CA ARG A 46 30.26 17.25 -40.38
C ARG A 46 31.09 18.41 -39.80
N GLY A 47 30.46 19.35 -39.16
CA GLY A 47 31.06 20.54 -38.55
C GLY A 47 31.43 21.65 -39.55
N LYS A 48 31.13 21.52 -40.86
CA LYS A 48 31.50 22.50 -41.90
C LYS A 48 30.30 23.14 -42.62
N ALA A 49 29.08 22.81 -42.22
CA ALA A 49 27.91 23.48 -42.76
C ALA A 49 27.86 24.96 -42.30
N PRO A 50 27.54 25.91 -43.18
CA PRO A 50 27.41 27.30 -42.77
C PRO A 50 26.31 27.47 -41.70
N LEU A 51 26.54 28.36 -40.74
CA LEU A 51 25.65 28.54 -39.58
C LEU A 51 24.22 28.93 -39.98
N TRP A 52 24.07 29.69 -41.08
CA TRP A 52 22.76 30.08 -41.57
C TRP A 52 21.90 28.89 -42.04
N ILE A 53 22.52 27.83 -42.57
CA ILE A 53 21.81 26.59 -42.95
C ILE A 53 21.35 25.87 -41.69
N ILE A 54 22.19 25.80 -40.66
CA ILE A 54 21.82 25.22 -39.36
C ILE A 54 20.64 26.00 -38.76
N LYS A 55 20.73 27.32 -38.71
CA LYS A 55 19.65 28.20 -38.26
C LYS A 55 18.34 27.99 -39.01
N ALA A 56 18.39 27.89 -40.34
CA ALA A 56 17.19 27.68 -41.15
C ALA A 56 16.55 26.30 -40.96
N LYS A 57 17.36 25.27 -40.70
CA LYS A 57 16.90 23.89 -40.62
C LYS A 57 16.48 23.45 -39.18
N TYR A 58 17.16 23.98 -38.18
CA TYR A 58 17.00 23.56 -36.78
C TYR A 58 16.49 24.68 -35.87
N LYS A 59 15.86 25.71 -36.45
CA LYS A 59 15.32 26.85 -35.71
C LYS A 59 14.39 26.38 -34.56
N ASP A 60 13.37 25.64 -34.91
CA ASP A 60 12.34 25.20 -33.97
C ASP A 60 12.95 24.32 -32.84
N TYR A 61 13.88 23.44 -33.18
CA TYR A 61 14.61 22.62 -32.20
C TYR A 61 15.45 23.48 -31.26
N VAL A 62 16.17 24.48 -31.75
CA VAL A 62 17.01 25.36 -30.93
C VAL A 62 16.14 26.25 -30.05
N GLU A 63 15.04 26.77 -30.56
CA GLU A 63 14.08 27.56 -29.79
C GLU A 63 13.51 26.71 -28.61
N GLU A 64 13.12 25.45 -28.86
CA GLU A 64 12.63 24.55 -27.84
C GLU A 64 13.72 24.22 -26.79
N GLU A 65 14.92 23.85 -27.25
CA GLU A 65 16.04 23.47 -26.37
C GLU A 65 16.52 24.63 -25.49
N VAL A 66 16.72 25.80 -26.10
CA VAL A 66 17.15 27.01 -25.36
C VAL A 66 16.05 27.49 -24.42
N GLY A 67 14.79 27.41 -24.85
CA GLY A 67 13.67 27.75 -24.02
C GLY A 67 13.56 26.89 -22.78
N LYS A 68 13.75 25.57 -22.88
CA LYS A 68 13.80 24.62 -21.74
C LYS A 68 14.99 24.96 -20.81
N LYS A 69 16.20 25.12 -21.37
CA LYS A 69 17.39 25.46 -20.58
C LYS A 69 17.21 26.76 -19.80
N VAL A 70 16.64 27.80 -20.42
CA VAL A 70 16.36 29.08 -19.75
C VAL A 70 15.29 28.91 -18.66
N ALA A 71 14.24 28.13 -18.94
CA ALA A 71 13.20 27.85 -17.95
C ALA A 71 13.80 27.14 -16.74
N ASP A 72 14.57 26.07 -16.94
CA ASP A 72 15.18 25.29 -15.84
C ASP A 72 16.09 26.16 -14.96
N GLU A 73 16.86 27.06 -15.54
CA GLU A 73 17.78 27.92 -14.81
C GLU A 73 17.08 29.06 -14.04
N THR A 74 15.99 29.58 -14.60
CA THR A 74 15.34 30.80 -14.05
C THR A 74 14.08 30.52 -13.25
N LEU A 75 13.52 29.31 -13.35
CA LEU A 75 12.26 28.94 -12.71
C LEU A 75 12.31 29.13 -11.18
N LYS A 76 13.38 28.66 -10.52
CA LYS A 76 13.54 28.81 -9.08
C LYS A 76 13.49 30.27 -8.64
N GLN A 77 14.25 31.12 -9.34
CA GLN A 77 14.27 32.55 -9.04
C GLN A 77 12.90 33.20 -9.32
N ALA A 78 12.21 32.76 -10.38
CA ALA A 78 10.89 33.29 -10.70
C ALA A 78 9.83 32.94 -9.64
N LEU A 79 9.90 31.73 -9.09
CA LEU A 79 9.04 31.26 -8.00
C LEU A 79 9.32 32.06 -6.72
N GLU A 80 10.59 32.27 -6.37
CA GLU A 80 11.01 33.08 -5.21
C GLU A 80 10.52 34.54 -5.34
N GLU A 81 10.66 35.17 -6.55
CA GLU A 81 10.17 36.51 -6.81
C GLU A 81 8.64 36.61 -6.71
N ALA A 82 7.92 35.55 -7.18
CA ALA A 82 6.47 35.45 -7.07
C ALA A 82 5.98 35.07 -5.65
N LYS A 83 6.87 34.63 -4.76
CA LYS A 83 6.56 34.07 -3.43
C LYS A 83 5.59 32.90 -3.50
N LEU A 84 5.78 32.02 -4.46
CA LEU A 84 4.97 30.84 -4.68
C LEU A 84 5.80 29.58 -4.45
N GLU A 85 5.23 28.63 -3.70
CA GLU A 85 5.83 27.33 -3.42
C GLU A 85 4.95 26.24 -4.02
N PRO A 86 5.40 25.61 -5.12
CA PRO A 86 4.70 24.45 -5.69
C PRO A 86 4.69 23.26 -4.71
N VAL A 87 3.54 22.63 -4.54
CA VAL A 87 3.39 21.44 -3.69
C VAL A 87 3.51 20.12 -4.47
N ALA A 88 3.54 20.21 -5.79
CA ALA A 88 3.62 19.08 -6.70
C ALA A 88 4.44 19.41 -7.95
N ASP A 89 4.34 18.56 -8.98
CA ASP A 89 5.05 18.78 -10.24
C ASP A 89 4.69 20.09 -10.90
N ILE A 90 5.71 20.69 -11.52
CA ILE A 90 5.58 21.91 -12.33
C ILE A 90 5.48 21.48 -13.78
N PHE A 91 4.45 21.93 -14.48
CA PHE A 91 4.21 21.61 -15.88
C PHE A 91 4.60 22.78 -16.77
N LEU A 92 5.56 22.56 -17.65
CA LEU A 92 5.93 23.54 -18.68
C LEU A 92 4.90 23.47 -19.82
N GLU A 93 4.03 24.48 -19.91
CA GLU A 93 2.93 24.49 -20.88
C GLU A 93 3.32 25.10 -22.23
N LYS A 94 4.10 26.17 -22.19
CA LYS A 94 4.44 26.93 -23.36
C LYS A 94 5.84 27.52 -23.27
N VAL A 95 6.56 27.48 -24.38
CA VAL A 95 7.83 28.15 -24.54
C VAL A 95 7.80 28.94 -25.85
N GLN A 96 8.23 30.17 -25.85
CA GLN A 96 8.36 31.03 -27.03
C GLN A 96 9.71 31.72 -26.97
N VAL A 97 10.44 31.65 -28.06
CA VAL A 97 11.75 32.30 -28.22
C VAL A 97 11.71 33.32 -29.35
N GLU A 98 12.04 34.54 -29.06
CA GLU A 98 12.16 35.63 -30.02
C GLU A 98 13.65 35.94 -30.22
N GLU A 99 14.31 35.23 -31.16
CA GLU A 99 15.75 35.32 -31.39
C GLU A 99 16.24 36.77 -31.63
N LYS A 100 15.44 37.57 -32.37
CA LYS A 100 15.79 38.97 -32.72
C LYS A 100 15.86 39.88 -31.50
N GLU A 101 15.04 39.58 -30.48
CA GLU A 101 14.94 40.35 -29.27
C GLU A 101 15.76 39.70 -28.12
N SER A 102 16.40 38.56 -28.42
CA SER A 102 17.09 37.74 -27.40
C SER A 102 16.20 37.52 -26.15
N LYS A 103 14.95 37.12 -26.42
CA LYS A 103 13.91 36.98 -25.40
C LYS A 103 13.32 35.58 -25.42
N VAL A 104 13.15 35.03 -24.24
CA VAL A 104 12.44 33.78 -23.98
C VAL A 104 11.25 34.10 -23.09
N THR A 105 10.08 33.62 -23.47
CA THR A 105 8.88 33.66 -22.66
C THR A 105 8.42 32.23 -22.44
N TYR A 106 8.32 31.81 -21.20
CA TYR A 106 7.78 30.50 -20.86
C TYR A 106 6.65 30.61 -19.85
N THR A 107 5.73 29.65 -19.92
CA THR A 107 4.60 29.56 -18.99
C THR A 107 4.63 28.18 -18.35
N VAL A 108 4.61 28.18 -17.03
CA VAL A 108 4.48 26.96 -16.23
C VAL A 108 3.17 26.99 -15.44
N SER A 109 2.63 25.81 -15.19
CA SER A 109 1.50 25.65 -14.26
C SER A 109 1.86 24.65 -13.17
N PHE A 110 1.35 24.90 -11.98
CA PHE A 110 1.58 24.09 -10.80
C PHE A 110 0.48 24.34 -9.76
N GLU A 111 0.38 23.45 -8.80
CA GLU A 111 -0.52 23.62 -7.66
C GLU A 111 0.24 24.18 -6.45
N VAL A 112 -0.45 25.02 -5.69
CA VAL A 112 0.04 25.58 -4.43
C VAL A 112 -0.68 24.95 -3.24
N ALA A 113 -0.12 25.13 -2.03
CA ALA A 113 -0.76 24.69 -0.80
C ALA A 113 -2.12 25.38 -0.59
N PRO A 114 -3.10 24.68 -0.03
CA PRO A 114 -4.38 25.28 0.31
C PRO A 114 -4.24 26.34 1.41
N GLU A 115 -5.00 27.42 1.28
CA GLU A 115 -5.12 28.41 2.35
C GLU A 115 -6.28 28.02 3.27
N PHE A 116 -6.00 27.79 4.54
CA PHE A 116 -6.99 27.50 5.56
C PHE A 116 -6.56 28.03 6.92
N GLU A 117 -7.50 28.20 7.83
CA GLU A 117 -7.20 28.59 9.22
C GLU A 117 -7.13 27.34 10.10
N LEU A 118 -6.04 27.20 10.86
CA LEU A 118 -5.91 26.11 11.81
C LEU A 118 -6.92 26.32 12.97
N LYS A 119 -7.75 25.32 13.20
CA LYS A 119 -8.68 25.35 14.34
C LYS A 119 -7.96 24.99 15.62
N ASN A 120 -8.41 25.58 16.74
CA ASN A 120 -7.87 25.24 18.04
C ASN A 120 -8.18 23.77 18.39
N VAL A 121 -7.14 23.03 18.75
CA VAL A 121 -7.22 21.61 19.13
C VAL A 121 -7.19 21.40 20.65
N ASP A 122 -6.90 22.45 21.45
CA ASP A 122 -6.80 22.35 22.91
C ASP A 122 -8.15 21.99 23.53
N GLY A 123 -8.19 20.84 24.21
CA GLY A 123 -9.40 20.35 24.86
C GLY A 123 -10.47 19.81 23.93
N LEU A 124 -10.16 19.62 22.64
CA LEU A 124 -11.05 18.92 21.69
C LEU A 124 -11.36 17.52 22.21
N GLU A 125 -12.64 17.18 22.30
CA GLU A 125 -13.07 15.85 22.72
C GLU A 125 -13.06 14.89 21.52
N VAL A 126 -12.36 13.76 21.70
CA VAL A 126 -12.25 12.69 20.69
C VAL A 126 -12.74 11.40 21.32
N GLU A 127 -13.80 10.84 20.75
CA GLU A 127 -14.36 9.56 21.19
C GLU A 127 -13.53 8.41 20.60
N VAL A 128 -13.08 7.50 21.46
CA VAL A 128 -12.35 6.30 21.06
C VAL A 128 -13.02 5.06 21.67
N PRO A 129 -13.05 3.93 20.95
CA PRO A 129 -13.55 2.68 21.53
C PRO A 129 -12.68 2.25 22.71
N LYS A 130 -13.31 1.70 23.75
CA LYS A 130 -12.61 1.18 24.90
C LYS A 130 -11.94 -0.14 24.57
N ILE A 131 -10.61 -0.12 24.49
CA ILE A 131 -9.80 -1.31 24.21
C ILE A 131 -9.08 -1.70 25.49
N GLU A 132 -9.48 -2.82 26.08
CA GLU A 132 -8.93 -3.30 27.35
C GLU A 132 -8.39 -4.73 27.23
N PHE A 133 -7.34 -5.00 28.00
CA PHE A 133 -6.86 -6.35 28.17
C PHE A 133 -7.86 -7.17 28.99
N LYS A 134 -8.22 -8.37 28.50
CA LYS A 134 -9.06 -9.35 29.20
C LYS A 134 -8.26 -10.63 29.42
N GLU A 135 -8.38 -11.24 30.61
CA GLU A 135 -7.69 -12.50 30.94
C GLU A 135 -8.15 -13.66 30.02
N GLU A 136 -9.35 -13.56 29.44
CA GLU A 136 -9.87 -14.54 28.48
C GLU A 136 -8.98 -14.66 27.24
N LEU A 137 -8.39 -13.54 26.77
CA LEU A 137 -7.51 -13.52 25.60
C LEU A 137 -6.25 -14.39 25.79
N VAL A 138 -5.77 -14.52 27.03
CA VAL A 138 -4.62 -15.41 27.32
C VAL A 138 -5.00 -16.87 27.10
N LYS A 139 -6.23 -17.26 27.48
CA LYS A 139 -6.72 -18.61 27.25
C LYS A 139 -6.95 -18.90 25.77
N GLU A 140 -7.49 -17.94 25.06
CA GLU A 140 -7.68 -18.04 23.61
C GLU A 140 -6.34 -18.21 22.90
N GLU A 141 -5.31 -17.42 23.24
CA GLU A 141 -3.97 -17.53 22.64
C GLU A 141 -3.29 -18.87 23.01
N LEU A 142 -3.51 -19.39 24.23
CA LEU A 142 -3.05 -20.73 24.61
C LEU A 142 -3.73 -21.82 23.80
N GLU A 143 -5.04 -21.72 23.53
CA GLU A 143 -5.75 -22.67 22.69
C GLU A 143 -5.25 -22.60 21.23
N VAL A 144 -5.00 -21.40 20.71
CA VAL A 144 -4.38 -21.24 19.38
C VAL A 144 -2.99 -21.91 19.34
N LEU A 145 -2.18 -21.75 20.37
CA LEU A 145 -0.89 -22.43 20.47
C LEU A 145 -1.03 -23.94 20.55
N ARG A 146 -2.02 -24.46 21.30
CA ARG A 146 -2.35 -25.91 21.34
C ARG A 146 -2.74 -26.42 19.98
N GLU A 147 -3.59 -25.70 19.27
CA GLU A 147 -4.04 -26.09 17.94
C GLU A 147 -2.90 -26.10 16.92
N ALA A 148 -2.02 -25.09 16.97
CA ALA A 148 -0.84 -25.01 16.11
C ALA A 148 0.17 -26.14 16.36
N ASN A 149 0.22 -26.68 17.60
CA ASN A 149 1.10 -27.78 17.99
C ASN A 149 0.36 -29.12 18.12
N ALA A 150 -0.83 -29.24 17.52
CA ALA A 150 -1.56 -30.49 17.49
C ALA A 150 -0.81 -31.59 16.73
N VAL A 151 -0.82 -32.79 17.29
CA VAL A 151 -0.21 -33.97 16.66
C VAL A 151 -1.27 -34.81 15.98
N TRP A 152 -0.98 -35.33 14.81
CA TRP A 152 -1.85 -36.22 14.07
C TRP A 152 -1.54 -37.67 14.42
N GLU A 153 -2.38 -38.29 15.24
CA GLU A 153 -2.25 -39.70 15.61
C GLU A 153 -3.12 -40.58 14.72
N PRO A 154 -2.63 -41.75 14.26
CA PRO A 154 -3.44 -42.68 13.50
C PRO A 154 -4.62 -43.19 14.35
N LYS A 155 -5.83 -43.23 13.74
CA LYS A 155 -6.99 -43.92 14.31
C LYS A 155 -6.85 -45.43 14.12
N GLU A 156 -7.54 -46.20 14.93
CA GLU A 156 -7.61 -47.66 14.73
C GLU A 156 -8.37 -47.97 13.41
N GLU A 157 -8.03 -49.09 12.79
CA GLU A 157 -8.60 -49.47 11.47
C GLU A 157 -10.13 -49.54 11.45
N ASP A 158 -10.73 -49.80 12.63
CA ASP A 158 -12.18 -49.89 12.80
C ASP A 158 -12.89 -48.55 13.07
N GLU A 159 -12.16 -47.48 13.30
CA GLU A 159 -12.74 -46.16 13.57
C GLU A 159 -13.09 -45.44 12.26
N PRO A 160 -14.32 -44.86 12.16
CA PRO A 160 -14.74 -44.16 10.94
C PRO A 160 -14.12 -42.77 10.84
N ALA A 161 -14.09 -42.24 9.61
CA ALA A 161 -13.70 -40.84 9.34
C ALA A 161 -14.80 -39.91 9.82
N GLU A 162 -14.39 -38.92 10.60
CA GLU A 162 -15.22 -37.84 11.19
C GLU A 162 -14.70 -36.47 10.77
N GLU A 163 -15.53 -35.44 10.88
CA GLU A 163 -15.09 -34.05 10.69
C GLU A 163 -13.90 -33.72 11.56
N GLY A 164 -12.91 -33.00 11.03
CA GLY A 164 -11.66 -32.68 11.70
C GLY A 164 -10.61 -33.79 11.66
N ASN A 165 -10.87 -34.95 11.04
CA ASN A 165 -9.85 -35.98 10.84
C ASN A 165 -9.01 -35.67 9.60
N LEU A 166 -7.70 -35.92 9.67
CA LEU A 166 -6.80 -35.90 8.52
C LEU A 166 -6.89 -37.27 7.79
N LEU A 167 -7.33 -37.23 6.55
CA LEU A 167 -7.41 -38.39 5.69
C LEU A 167 -6.22 -38.40 4.73
N VAL A 168 -5.48 -39.50 4.70
CA VAL A 168 -4.52 -39.79 3.63
C VAL A 168 -5.24 -40.57 2.55
N LEU A 169 -5.42 -39.94 1.39
CA LEU A 169 -6.22 -40.47 0.29
C LEU A 169 -5.32 -40.83 -0.89
N GLU A 170 -5.57 -41.99 -1.49
CA GLU A 170 -5.10 -42.33 -2.83
C GLU A 170 -6.30 -42.21 -3.76
N TYR A 171 -6.19 -41.44 -4.84
CA TYR A 171 -7.28 -41.25 -5.76
C TYR A 171 -6.87 -41.41 -7.22
N GLU A 172 -7.79 -41.91 -8.03
CA GLU A 172 -7.70 -42.02 -9.47
C GLU A 172 -8.84 -41.22 -10.11
N VAL A 173 -8.51 -40.42 -11.12
CA VAL A 173 -9.48 -39.63 -11.88
C VAL A 173 -9.46 -40.12 -13.33
N GLU A 174 -10.64 -40.35 -13.91
CA GLU A 174 -10.84 -40.78 -15.29
C GLU A 174 -11.90 -39.86 -15.93
N GLU A 175 -11.56 -39.21 -17.03
CA GLU A 175 -12.52 -38.39 -17.77
C GLU A 175 -13.52 -39.29 -18.51
N VAL A 176 -14.81 -38.92 -18.46
CA VAL A 176 -15.87 -39.69 -19.10
C VAL A 176 -15.82 -39.51 -20.62
N GLY A 177 -15.43 -40.55 -21.33
CA GLY A 177 -15.40 -40.55 -22.81
C GLY A 177 -14.01 -40.49 -23.45
N GLU A 178 -12.95 -40.43 -22.68
CA GLU A 178 -11.57 -40.54 -23.16
C GLU A 178 -10.89 -41.79 -22.58
N GLU A 179 -10.20 -42.56 -23.43
CA GLU A 179 -9.27 -43.61 -22.97
C GLU A 179 -7.95 -42.95 -22.56
N GLY A 180 -7.92 -42.32 -21.34
CA GLY A 180 -6.75 -41.68 -20.76
C GLY A 180 -6.00 -42.61 -19.80
N GLU A 181 -4.70 -42.34 -19.59
CA GLU A 181 -3.92 -43.00 -18.55
C GLU A 181 -4.47 -42.65 -17.17
N LYS A 182 -4.80 -43.67 -16.37
CA LYS A 182 -5.19 -43.49 -14.97
C LYS A 182 -3.99 -43.07 -14.15
N VAL A 183 -3.98 -41.84 -13.69
CA VAL A 183 -2.92 -41.31 -12.81
C VAL A 183 -3.37 -41.49 -11.37
N LYS A 184 -2.63 -42.29 -10.62
CA LYS A 184 -2.80 -42.40 -9.17
C LYS A 184 -2.07 -41.24 -8.49
N GLN A 185 -2.78 -40.56 -7.65
CA GLN A 185 -2.23 -39.46 -6.83
C GLN A 185 -2.54 -39.71 -5.37
N GLU A 186 -1.65 -39.25 -4.53
CA GLU A 186 -1.82 -39.25 -3.07
C GLU A 186 -1.98 -37.81 -2.58
N THR A 187 -2.90 -37.60 -1.63
CA THR A 187 -3.10 -36.32 -0.99
C THR A 187 -3.51 -36.52 0.48
N SER A 188 -3.28 -35.51 1.29
CA SER A 188 -3.75 -35.48 2.66
C SER A 188 -4.70 -34.29 2.83
N VAL A 189 -5.88 -34.52 3.36
CA VAL A 189 -6.94 -33.52 3.51
C VAL A 189 -7.59 -33.64 4.88
N ILE A 190 -8.02 -32.51 5.44
CA ILE A 190 -8.80 -32.51 6.68
C ILE A 190 -10.28 -32.50 6.29
N LEU A 191 -11.04 -33.48 6.77
CA LEU A 191 -12.45 -33.63 6.46
C LEU A 191 -13.26 -32.52 7.16
N GLY A 192 -14.06 -31.77 6.40
CA GLY A 192 -14.91 -30.69 6.91
C GLY A 192 -14.30 -29.29 6.81
N GLU A 193 -13.08 -29.12 6.26
CA GLU A 193 -12.48 -27.79 6.04
C GLU A 193 -12.81 -27.19 4.66
N GLY A 194 -13.71 -27.83 3.89
CA GLY A 194 -14.12 -27.33 2.58
C GLY A 194 -13.04 -27.40 1.48
N THR A 195 -11.93 -28.12 1.73
CA THR A 195 -10.86 -28.33 0.74
C THR A 195 -11.24 -29.33 -0.35
N LEU A 196 -12.21 -30.21 -0.05
CA LEU A 196 -12.79 -31.13 -0.97
C LEU A 196 -14.16 -30.66 -1.48
N ARG A 197 -14.59 -31.18 -2.60
CA ARG A 197 -15.97 -30.99 -3.07
C ARG A 197 -16.97 -31.57 -2.06
N PRO A 198 -18.12 -30.94 -1.84
CA PRO A 198 -19.11 -31.42 -0.88
C PRO A 198 -19.53 -32.88 -1.12
N GLU A 199 -19.66 -33.28 -2.38
CA GLU A 199 -20.05 -34.67 -2.75
C GLU A 199 -18.96 -35.70 -2.37
N VAL A 200 -17.68 -35.27 -2.43
CA VAL A 200 -16.53 -36.09 -2.03
C VAL A 200 -16.45 -36.17 -0.51
N GLU A 201 -16.63 -35.07 0.19
CA GLU A 201 -16.63 -35.03 1.66
C GLU A 201 -17.74 -35.93 2.23
N GLU A 202 -18.96 -35.79 1.72
CA GLU A 202 -20.09 -36.58 2.18
C GLU A 202 -19.88 -38.10 1.93
N ALA A 203 -19.24 -38.45 0.80
CA ALA A 203 -18.94 -39.83 0.47
C ALA A 203 -17.82 -40.44 1.34
N LEU A 204 -16.89 -39.64 1.84
CA LEU A 204 -15.80 -40.09 2.71
C LEU A 204 -16.19 -40.12 4.19
N LYS A 205 -17.18 -39.34 4.61
CA LYS A 205 -17.66 -39.27 5.99
C LYS A 205 -18.22 -40.61 6.44
N GLY A 206 -17.76 -41.08 7.58
CA GLY A 206 -18.16 -42.38 8.14
C GLY A 206 -17.48 -43.60 7.53
N LYS A 207 -16.58 -43.42 6.53
CA LYS A 207 -15.78 -44.49 5.94
C LYS A 207 -14.56 -44.82 6.83
N LYS A 208 -14.06 -46.06 6.68
CA LYS A 208 -12.91 -46.56 7.44
C LYS A 208 -11.64 -46.59 6.60
N ALA A 209 -10.51 -46.69 7.27
CA ALA A 209 -9.24 -46.93 6.61
C ALA A 209 -9.29 -48.21 5.77
N GLY A 210 -8.75 -48.17 4.55
CA GLY A 210 -8.78 -49.25 3.57
C GLY A 210 -10.02 -49.27 2.70
N GLU A 211 -11.12 -48.57 3.03
CA GLU A 211 -12.32 -48.50 2.17
C GLU A 211 -12.10 -47.68 0.92
N GLU A 212 -12.80 -48.08 -0.14
CA GLU A 212 -12.79 -47.39 -1.45
C GLU A 212 -14.17 -46.77 -1.70
N VAL A 213 -14.16 -45.57 -2.26
CA VAL A 213 -15.36 -44.84 -2.67
C VAL A 213 -15.26 -44.55 -4.17
N GLU A 214 -16.31 -44.87 -4.91
CA GLU A 214 -16.42 -44.52 -6.34
C GLU A 214 -17.49 -43.43 -6.51
N LEU A 215 -17.07 -42.31 -7.09
CA LEU A 215 -17.95 -41.23 -7.50
C LEU A 215 -17.98 -41.16 -9.02
N LYS A 216 -19.17 -41.26 -9.60
CA LYS A 216 -19.35 -41.31 -11.07
C LYS A 216 -19.98 -40.01 -11.55
N GLU A 217 -19.54 -39.59 -12.75
CA GLU A 217 -20.12 -38.47 -13.46
C GLU A 217 -20.06 -37.14 -12.66
N LEU A 218 -19.00 -36.94 -11.88
CA LEU A 218 -18.78 -35.66 -11.20
C LEU A 218 -18.56 -34.55 -12.25
N PRO A 219 -19.33 -33.44 -12.22
CA PRO A 219 -19.16 -32.36 -13.17
C PRO A 219 -17.83 -31.65 -12.99
N LEU A 220 -17.12 -31.40 -14.09
CA LEU A 220 -15.95 -30.51 -14.10
C LEU A 220 -16.37 -29.10 -14.51
N TYR A 221 -15.95 -28.10 -13.76
CA TYR A 221 -16.22 -26.72 -14.07
C TYR A 221 -14.92 -25.98 -14.45
N ASN A 222 -15.02 -25.05 -15.41
CA ASN A 222 -13.93 -24.12 -15.70
C ASN A 222 -13.90 -22.96 -14.68
N GLN A 223 -12.91 -22.06 -14.81
CA GLN A 223 -12.76 -20.89 -13.93
C GLN A 223 -13.97 -19.92 -13.99
N GLU A 224 -14.83 -20.04 -15.00
CA GLU A 224 -16.06 -19.24 -15.17
C GLU A 224 -17.30 -19.94 -14.58
N GLY A 225 -17.14 -21.09 -13.89
CA GLY A 225 -18.24 -21.86 -13.33
C GLY A 225 -19.08 -22.64 -14.36
N LYS A 226 -18.61 -22.77 -15.61
CA LYS A 226 -19.31 -23.50 -16.66
C LYS A 226 -18.85 -24.95 -16.69
N GLU A 227 -19.81 -25.91 -16.72
CA GLU A 227 -19.51 -27.33 -16.86
C GLU A 227 -18.81 -27.61 -18.20
N ILE A 228 -17.62 -28.20 -18.13
CA ILE A 228 -16.75 -28.49 -19.27
C ILE A 228 -16.62 -30.01 -19.53
N GLY A 229 -17.05 -30.84 -18.60
CA GLY A 229 -16.97 -32.29 -18.71
C GLY A 229 -17.43 -33.01 -17.45
N LYS A 230 -17.24 -34.31 -17.41
CA LYS A 230 -17.51 -35.12 -16.24
C LYS A 230 -16.35 -36.10 -16.00
N VAL A 231 -16.10 -36.40 -14.73
CA VAL A 231 -15.07 -37.35 -14.32
C VAL A 231 -15.64 -38.43 -13.43
N ASN A 232 -15.05 -39.60 -13.51
CA ASN A 232 -15.22 -40.63 -12.51
C ASN A 232 -14.01 -40.58 -11.58
N MET A 233 -14.25 -40.59 -10.27
CA MET A 233 -13.21 -40.55 -9.26
C MET A 233 -13.32 -41.81 -8.39
N LYS A 234 -12.20 -42.50 -8.24
CA LYS A 234 -12.06 -43.60 -7.30
C LYS A 234 -11.09 -43.19 -6.22
N ILE A 235 -11.54 -43.19 -4.97
CA ILE A 235 -10.79 -42.73 -3.83
C ILE A 235 -10.65 -43.87 -2.83
N LYS A 236 -9.42 -44.11 -2.37
CA LYS A 236 -9.11 -45.05 -1.31
C LYS A 236 -8.56 -44.33 -0.10
N ILE A 237 -9.14 -44.55 1.05
CA ILE A 237 -8.63 -44.03 2.33
C ILE A 237 -7.47 -44.94 2.77
N LYS A 238 -6.25 -44.43 2.78
CA LYS A 238 -5.07 -45.17 3.27
C LYS A 238 -4.98 -45.14 4.78
N GLU A 239 -5.08 -43.93 5.35
CA GLU A 239 -4.98 -43.68 6.80
C GLU A 239 -5.99 -42.64 7.21
N ILE A 240 -6.48 -42.79 8.42
CA ILE A 240 -7.27 -41.77 9.12
C ILE A 240 -6.49 -41.37 10.38
N LYS A 241 -6.25 -40.06 10.54
CA LYS A 241 -5.56 -39.54 11.71
C LYS A 241 -6.49 -38.56 12.44
N LYS A 242 -6.51 -38.68 13.76
CA LYS A 242 -7.22 -37.73 14.64
C LYS A 242 -6.26 -36.63 15.09
N LYS A 243 -6.78 -35.43 15.17
CA LYS A 243 -6.07 -34.29 15.75
C LYS A 243 -6.05 -34.46 17.27
N VAL A 244 -4.87 -34.63 17.86
CA VAL A 244 -4.68 -34.67 19.30
C VAL A 244 -4.03 -33.39 19.75
N LEU A 245 -4.77 -32.65 20.56
CA LEU A 245 -4.26 -31.41 21.14
C LEU A 245 -3.37 -31.74 22.35
N PRO A 246 -2.15 -31.20 22.43
CA PRO A 246 -1.30 -31.41 23.58
C PRO A 246 -1.98 -30.87 24.86
N GLU A 247 -1.75 -31.51 25.99
CA GLU A 247 -2.20 -30.98 27.28
C GLU A 247 -1.35 -29.75 27.66
N LEU A 248 -1.98 -28.74 28.28
CA LEU A 248 -1.27 -27.57 28.82
C LEU A 248 -0.50 -27.96 30.06
N THR A 249 0.70 -28.46 29.89
CA THR A 249 1.62 -28.90 30.95
C THR A 249 2.93 -28.11 30.92
N ASP A 250 3.76 -28.30 31.93
CA ASP A 250 5.10 -27.70 31.92
C ASP A 250 5.98 -28.26 30.79
N GLU A 251 5.77 -29.54 30.42
CA GLU A 251 6.46 -30.17 29.28
C GLU A 251 6.11 -29.47 27.96
N PHE A 252 4.82 -29.17 27.74
CA PHE A 252 4.38 -28.41 26.55
C PHE A 252 5.04 -27.05 26.49
N ALA A 253 5.11 -26.32 27.61
CA ALA A 253 5.79 -25.03 27.66
C ALA A 253 7.30 -25.15 27.40
N GLN A 254 7.94 -26.23 27.86
CA GLN A 254 9.35 -26.48 27.59
C GLN A 254 9.65 -26.80 26.13
N GLU A 255 8.76 -27.50 25.44
CA GLU A 255 8.84 -27.73 23.99
C GLU A 255 8.77 -26.40 23.21
N LEU A 256 8.04 -25.42 23.71
CA LEU A 256 7.98 -24.07 23.16
C LEU A 256 9.13 -23.15 23.62
N GLY A 257 10.06 -23.66 24.45
CA GLY A 257 11.25 -22.93 24.91
C GLY A 257 11.06 -22.11 26.19
N TYR A 258 10.00 -22.39 26.98
CA TYR A 258 9.74 -21.74 28.25
C TYR A 258 10.01 -22.70 29.43
N ASP A 259 10.34 -22.16 30.60
CA ASP A 259 10.70 -22.98 31.77
C ASP A 259 9.53 -23.83 32.30
N ASN A 260 8.32 -23.31 32.22
CA ASN A 260 7.08 -23.96 32.69
C ASN A 260 5.85 -23.23 32.10
N LEU A 261 4.66 -23.82 32.30
CA LEU A 261 3.40 -23.27 31.82
C LEU A 261 3.14 -21.84 32.30
N LYS A 262 3.45 -21.56 33.58
CA LYS A 262 3.27 -20.22 34.13
C LYS A 262 4.15 -19.17 33.47
N ALA A 263 5.37 -19.50 33.10
CA ALA A 263 6.27 -18.59 32.35
C ALA A 263 5.75 -18.32 30.93
N LEU A 264 5.18 -19.31 30.27
CA LEU A 264 4.50 -19.16 28.98
C LEU A 264 3.28 -18.25 29.11
N GLU A 265 2.41 -18.47 30.11
CA GLU A 265 1.23 -17.62 30.35
C GLU A 265 1.63 -16.15 30.64
N GLU A 266 2.64 -15.94 31.49
CA GLU A 266 3.15 -14.59 31.79
C GLU A 266 3.69 -13.91 30.55
N LYS A 267 4.39 -14.63 29.67
CA LYS A 267 4.90 -14.08 28.40
C LYS A 267 3.78 -13.73 27.44
N ILE A 268 2.80 -14.62 27.24
CA ILE A 268 1.62 -14.35 26.42
C ILE A 268 0.88 -13.11 26.94
N LYS A 269 0.69 -13.03 28.26
CA LYS A 269 0.04 -11.89 28.90
C LYS A 269 0.78 -10.57 28.66
N GLU A 270 2.10 -10.58 28.73
CA GLU A 270 2.95 -9.42 28.45
C GLU A 270 2.83 -9.02 26.98
N ASP A 271 2.94 -9.96 26.04
CA ASP A 271 2.86 -9.72 24.60
C ASP A 271 1.47 -9.21 24.19
N LEU A 272 0.39 -9.79 24.75
CA LEU A 272 -0.96 -9.30 24.53
C LEU A 272 -1.17 -7.88 25.05
N LYS A 273 -0.65 -7.55 26.24
CA LYS A 273 -0.73 -6.18 26.76
C LYS A 273 -0.01 -5.20 25.87
N GLN A 274 1.18 -5.53 25.39
CA GLN A 274 1.93 -4.67 24.46
C GLN A 274 1.20 -4.51 23.12
N ARG A 275 0.59 -5.59 22.59
CA ARG A 275 -0.23 -5.52 21.38
C ARG A 275 -1.46 -4.62 21.56
N ILE A 276 -2.15 -4.77 22.67
CA ILE A 276 -3.35 -3.98 23.00
C ILE A 276 -2.99 -2.50 23.20
N GLU A 277 -1.88 -2.19 23.86
CA GLU A 277 -1.40 -0.82 24.02
C GLU A 277 -1.09 -0.18 22.67
N LYS A 278 -0.34 -0.86 21.82
CA LYS A 278 -0.06 -0.39 20.46
C LYS A 278 -1.33 -0.19 19.62
N LEU A 279 -2.28 -1.12 19.71
CA LEU A 279 -3.57 -1.01 19.03
C LEU A 279 -4.37 0.20 19.53
N ARG A 280 -4.39 0.40 20.86
CA ARG A 280 -5.04 1.55 21.48
C ARG A 280 -4.43 2.86 21.00
N ASP A 281 -3.10 2.96 21.01
CA ASP A 281 -2.39 4.14 20.52
C ASP A 281 -2.71 4.41 19.04
N GLN A 282 -2.69 3.39 18.20
CA GLN A 282 -3.06 3.48 16.79
C GLN A 282 -4.50 3.98 16.59
N VAL A 283 -5.46 3.43 17.34
CA VAL A 283 -6.86 3.86 17.26
C VAL A 283 -7.03 5.31 17.73
N ILE A 284 -6.28 5.73 18.75
CA ILE A 284 -6.27 7.13 19.19
C ILE A 284 -5.73 8.03 18.07
N GLU A 285 -4.60 7.67 17.47
CA GLU A 285 -4.01 8.42 16.35
C GLU A 285 -5.01 8.55 15.19
N ASP A 286 -5.64 7.45 14.79
CA ASP A 286 -6.62 7.43 13.69
C ASP A 286 -7.84 8.31 14.01
N LYS A 287 -8.43 8.20 15.20
CA LYS A 287 -9.59 8.99 15.60
C LYS A 287 -9.28 10.48 15.75
N VAL A 288 -8.10 10.83 16.24
CA VAL A 288 -7.63 12.22 16.29
C VAL A 288 -7.42 12.76 14.87
N ALA A 289 -6.79 11.96 13.98
CA ALA A 289 -6.60 12.32 12.58
C ALA A 289 -7.94 12.55 11.85
N ASP A 290 -8.89 11.65 12.01
CA ASP A 290 -10.26 11.79 11.45
C ASP A 290 -10.90 13.09 11.95
N LYS A 291 -10.81 13.36 13.25
CA LYS A 291 -11.40 14.57 13.85
C LYS A 291 -10.74 15.85 13.35
N LEU A 292 -9.43 15.85 13.16
CA LEU A 292 -8.70 16.97 12.56
C LEU A 292 -9.16 17.23 11.13
N VAL A 293 -9.34 16.18 10.32
CA VAL A 293 -9.82 16.28 8.94
C VAL A 293 -11.26 16.81 8.87
N GLU A 294 -12.14 16.34 9.76
CA GLU A 294 -13.52 16.84 9.86
C GLU A 294 -13.61 18.33 10.20
N LEU A 295 -12.72 18.81 11.09
CA LEU A 295 -12.73 20.20 11.54
C LEU A 295 -12.23 21.19 10.49
N HIS A 296 -11.43 20.74 9.52
CA HIS A 296 -10.79 21.60 8.55
C HIS A 296 -11.33 21.33 7.15
N ASP A 297 -12.13 22.28 6.66
CA ASP A 297 -12.55 22.27 5.25
C ASP A 297 -11.54 23.04 4.40
N MET A 298 -10.99 22.36 3.37
CA MET A 298 -9.99 22.93 2.47
C MET A 298 -10.05 22.26 1.11
N GLU A 299 -9.65 22.99 0.08
CA GLU A 299 -9.39 22.41 -1.24
C GLU A 299 -8.14 21.52 -1.19
N ILE A 300 -8.13 20.47 -2.02
CA ILE A 300 -7.02 19.51 -2.07
C ILE A 300 -6.32 19.62 -3.42
N PRO A 301 -4.97 19.75 -3.43
CA PRO A 301 -4.21 19.70 -4.67
C PRO A 301 -4.46 18.38 -5.41
N GLN A 302 -4.98 18.47 -6.63
CA GLN A 302 -5.43 17.28 -7.39
C GLN A 302 -4.25 16.39 -7.82
N THR A 303 -3.06 16.95 -7.97
CA THR A 303 -1.86 16.18 -8.30
C THR A 303 -1.40 15.34 -7.11
N LEU A 304 -1.44 15.89 -5.88
CA LEU A 304 -1.14 15.13 -4.67
C LEU A 304 -2.19 14.06 -4.42
N LEU A 305 -3.47 14.39 -4.59
CA LEU A 305 -4.56 13.41 -4.44
C LEU A 305 -4.38 12.23 -5.40
N ARG A 306 -4.08 12.50 -6.67
CA ARG A 306 -3.85 11.41 -7.65
C ARG A 306 -2.65 10.54 -7.27
N ARG A 307 -1.56 11.13 -6.77
CA ARG A 307 -0.39 10.38 -6.31
C ARG A 307 -0.73 9.50 -5.10
N GLU A 308 -1.46 10.05 -4.13
CA GLU A 308 -1.88 9.31 -2.94
C GLU A 308 -2.82 8.15 -3.30
N VAL A 309 -3.81 8.38 -4.15
CA VAL A 309 -4.69 7.33 -4.66
C VAL A 309 -3.89 6.21 -5.35
N SER A 310 -2.94 6.57 -6.22
CA SER A 310 -2.12 5.58 -6.92
C SER A 310 -1.27 4.77 -5.96
N PHE A 311 -0.66 5.41 -4.97
CA PHE A 311 0.14 4.77 -3.93
C PHE A 311 -0.68 3.78 -3.10
N LEU A 312 -1.87 4.19 -2.64
CA LEU A 312 -2.75 3.33 -1.84
C LEU A 312 -3.30 2.14 -2.64
N ILE A 313 -3.60 2.35 -3.93
CA ILE A 313 -4.00 1.25 -4.83
C ILE A 313 -2.86 0.25 -4.98
N GLU A 314 -1.64 0.71 -5.25
CA GLU A 314 -0.48 -0.16 -5.40
C GLU A 314 -0.20 -0.97 -4.13
N ARG A 315 -0.27 -0.32 -2.96
CA ARG A 315 -0.15 -0.99 -1.67
C ARG A 315 -1.21 -2.08 -1.51
N ARG A 316 -2.49 -1.78 -1.79
CA ARG A 316 -3.59 -2.75 -1.69
C ARG A 316 -3.40 -3.93 -2.65
N LEU A 317 -2.98 -3.68 -3.89
CA LEU A 317 -2.69 -4.75 -4.84
C LEU A 317 -1.52 -5.65 -4.41
N ASN A 318 -0.51 -5.07 -3.77
CA ASN A 318 0.60 -5.85 -3.22
C ASN A 318 0.17 -6.69 -2.01
N GLU A 319 -0.68 -6.17 -1.13
CA GLU A 319 -1.31 -6.93 -0.05
C GLU A 319 -2.08 -8.13 -0.62
N LEU A 320 -2.95 -7.92 -1.61
CA LEU A 320 -3.72 -8.99 -2.25
C LEU A 320 -2.82 -10.07 -2.87
N LYS A 321 -1.67 -9.70 -3.45
CA LYS A 321 -0.68 -10.67 -3.95
C LYS A 321 -0.14 -11.57 -2.85
N THR A 322 0.11 -11.05 -1.66
CA THR A 322 0.61 -11.86 -0.52
C THR A 322 -0.41 -12.90 -0.06
N PHE A 323 -1.72 -12.62 -0.29
CA PHE A 323 -2.81 -13.59 -0.08
C PHE A 323 -3.07 -14.51 -1.27
N GLY A 324 -2.20 -14.49 -2.30
CA GLY A 324 -2.34 -15.35 -3.48
C GLY A 324 -3.35 -14.87 -4.51
N ILE A 325 -3.94 -13.69 -4.34
CA ILE A 325 -4.89 -13.10 -5.29
C ILE A 325 -4.13 -12.41 -6.42
N ASP A 326 -4.38 -12.84 -7.67
CA ASP A 326 -3.75 -12.22 -8.83
C ASP A 326 -4.41 -10.86 -9.13
N PRO A 327 -3.63 -9.75 -9.13
CA PRO A 327 -4.15 -8.40 -9.38
C PRO A 327 -4.88 -8.23 -10.71
N ARG A 328 -4.66 -9.12 -11.69
CA ARG A 328 -5.34 -9.08 -12.99
C ARG A 328 -6.84 -9.35 -12.91
N TYR A 329 -7.29 -10.01 -11.84
CA TYR A 329 -8.70 -10.30 -11.61
C TYR A 329 -9.37 -9.34 -10.62
N VAL A 330 -8.66 -8.32 -10.17
CA VAL A 330 -9.18 -7.34 -9.20
C VAL A 330 -9.79 -6.15 -9.92
N ASP A 331 -10.99 -5.73 -9.52
CA ASP A 331 -11.63 -4.52 -10.02
C ASP A 331 -10.99 -3.25 -9.40
N VAL A 332 -9.94 -2.77 -10.07
CA VAL A 332 -9.18 -1.58 -9.65
C VAL A 332 -10.07 -0.33 -9.53
N LYS A 333 -11.18 -0.24 -10.29
CA LYS A 333 -12.10 0.91 -10.21
C LYS A 333 -12.84 0.93 -8.89
N LYS A 334 -13.35 -0.22 -8.44
CA LYS A 334 -14.00 -0.33 -7.13
C LYS A 334 -13.02 -0.04 -5.98
N ILE A 335 -11.78 -0.51 -6.11
CA ILE A 335 -10.73 -0.19 -5.14
C ILE A 335 -10.48 1.33 -5.12
N ALA A 336 -10.34 1.96 -6.28
CA ALA A 336 -10.10 3.41 -6.38
C ALA A 336 -11.24 4.24 -5.76
N GLU A 337 -12.51 3.82 -5.95
CA GLU A 337 -13.67 4.49 -5.35
C GLU A 337 -13.65 4.43 -3.81
N LYS A 338 -13.28 3.27 -3.24
CA LYS A 338 -13.15 3.09 -1.78
C LYS A 338 -11.92 3.84 -1.21
N ILE A 339 -10.82 3.89 -1.97
CA ILE A 339 -9.56 4.51 -1.54
C ILE A 339 -9.59 6.04 -1.64
N LYS A 340 -10.34 6.61 -2.59
CA LYS A 340 -10.34 8.05 -2.82
C LYS A 340 -10.64 8.89 -1.56
N PRO A 341 -11.67 8.62 -0.76
CA PRO A 341 -11.92 9.38 0.47
C PRO A 341 -10.78 9.24 1.49
N ILE A 342 -10.14 8.08 1.57
CA ILE A 342 -8.97 7.86 2.45
C ILE A 342 -7.80 8.73 1.97
N ALA A 343 -7.53 8.73 0.68
CA ALA A 343 -6.48 9.56 0.09
C ALA A 343 -6.75 11.06 0.30
N GLU A 344 -8.00 11.50 0.18
CA GLU A 344 -8.41 12.88 0.47
C GLU A 344 -8.12 13.25 1.94
N ALA A 345 -8.46 12.37 2.87
CA ALA A 345 -8.19 12.54 4.29
C ALA A 345 -6.68 12.61 4.58
N ASN A 346 -5.89 11.71 3.99
CA ASN A 346 -4.43 11.69 4.16
C ASN A 346 -3.78 12.99 3.67
N VAL A 347 -4.17 13.48 2.49
CA VAL A 347 -3.62 14.72 1.94
C VAL A 347 -4.02 15.93 2.80
N LYS A 348 -5.28 15.99 3.28
CA LYS A 348 -5.72 17.05 4.20
C LYS A 348 -4.93 17.03 5.51
N LEU A 349 -4.80 15.85 6.11
CA LEU A 349 -4.08 15.67 7.36
C LEU A 349 -2.62 16.15 7.25
N ARG A 350 -1.94 15.84 6.14
CA ARG A 350 -0.59 16.36 5.86
C ARG A 350 -0.51 17.88 6.00
N PHE A 351 -1.38 18.62 5.32
CA PHE A 351 -1.38 20.07 5.37
C PHE A 351 -1.72 20.61 6.76
N ILE A 352 -2.64 19.94 7.47
CA ILE A 352 -2.99 20.32 8.85
C ILE A 352 -1.78 20.15 9.77
N LEU A 353 -1.10 19.02 9.71
CA LEU A 353 0.06 18.72 10.55
C LEU A 353 1.26 19.62 10.20
N ASP A 354 1.51 19.88 8.92
CA ASP A 354 2.58 20.77 8.46
C ASP A 354 2.34 22.20 9.00
N LYS A 355 1.12 22.69 8.89
CA LYS A 355 0.75 24.03 9.38
C LYS A 355 0.81 24.09 10.90
N TYR A 356 0.32 23.04 11.59
CA TYR A 356 0.39 22.95 13.04
C TYR A 356 1.84 22.95 13.53
N ALA A 357 2.70 22.16 12.90
CA ALA A 357 4.14 22.13 13.22
C ALA A 357 4.80 23.48 13.01
N GLN A 358 4.48 24.17 11.92
CA GLN A 358 5.01 25.50 11.61
C GLN A 358 4.58 26.55 12.67
N GLU A 359 3.29 26.61 13.01
CA GLU A 359 2.75 27.57 13.97
C GLU A 359 3.25 27.34 15.40
N ASN A 360 3.53 26.07 15.76
CA ASN A 360 4.03 25.69 17.10
C ASN A 360 5.56 25.53 17.17
N GLY A 361 6.29 25.74 16.07
CA GLY A 361 7.75 25.63 16.03
C GLY A 361 8.25 24.21 16.29
N ILE A 362 7.49 23.19 15.84
CA ILE A 362 7.85 21.78 16.01
C ILE A 362 8.85 21.39 14.92
N GLU A 363 10.02 20.92 15.36
CA GLU A 363 11.05 20.36 14.47
C GLU A 363 11.40 18.94 14.94
N PRO A 364 11.69 18.02 14.00
CA PRO A 364 12.08 16.66 14.36
C PRO A 364 13.48 16.65 14.95
N THR A 365 13.72 15.77 15.91
CA THR A 365 15.06 15.46 16.42
C THR A 365 15.70 14.33 15.60
N GLU A 366 16.99 14.08 15.80
CA GLU A 366 17.67 12.93 15.18
C GLU A 366 17.02 11.59 15.59
N ASP A 367 16.55 11.50 16.85
CA ASP A 367 15.87 10.31 17.37
C ASP A 367 14.50 10.10 16.68
N ASP A 368 13.74 11.18 16.43
CA ASP A 368 12.46 11.12 15.73
C ASP A 368 12.67 10.60 14.29
N ILE A 369 13.72 11.07 13.61
CA ILE A 369 14.07 10.63 12.25
C ILE A 369 14.54 9.16 12.26
N GLU A 370 15.31 8.75 13.28
CA GLU A 370 15.75 7.37 13.43
C GLU A 370 14.58 6.41 13.66
N GLU A 371 13.58 6.85 14.42
CA GLU A 371 12.35 6.09 14.62
C GLU A 371 11.58 5.87 13.31
N GLN A 372 11.51 6.90 12.44
CA GLN A 372 10.93 6.74 11.11
C GLN A 372 11.68 5.74 10.25
N TYR A 373 13.01 5.78 10.24
CA TYR A 373 13.79 4.78 9.52
C TYR A 373 13.57 3.36 10.04
N LYS A 374 13.38 3.16 11.35
CA LYS A 374 13.04 1.86 11.92
C LYS A 374 11.69 1.37 11.45
N LYS A 375 10.66 2.23 11.45
CA LYS A 375 9.31 1.89 10.94
C LYS A 375 9.35 1.49 9.47
N LEU A 376 10.08 2.25 8.64
CA LEU A 376 10.27 1.92 7.23
C LEU A 376 11.02 0.59 7.05
N ALA A 377 12.06 0.35 7.84
CA ALA A 377 12.83 -0.90 7.79
C ALA A 377 11.96 -2.12 8.13
N GLU A 378 11.13 -2.02 9.15
CA GLU A 378 10.14 -3.05 9.51
C GLU A 378 9.11 -3.27 8.39
N GLN A 379 8.58 -2.20 7.81
CA GLN A 379 7.59 -2.26 6.74
C GLN A 379 8.14 -2.93 5.48
N TYR A 380 9.38 -2.63 5.10
CA TYR A 380 10.03 -3.21 3.91
C TYR A 380 10.79 -4.50 4.20
N GLN A 381 10.85 -4.96 5.46
CA GLN A 381 11.55 -6.17 5.91
C GLN A 381 13.05 -6.17 5.54
N ILE A 382 13.69 -5.01 5.63
CA ILE A 382 15.13 -4.81 5.40
C ILE A 382 15.76 -4.08 6.58
N THR A 383 17.08 -3.96 6.60
CA THR A 383 17.79 -3.28 7.68
C THR A 383 17.66 -1.76 7.61
N VAL A 384 17.81 -1.09 8.77
CA VAL A 384 17.77 0.38 8.86
C VAL A 384 18.88 1.01 8.00
N GLU A 385 20.05 0.39 7.95
CA GLU A 385 21.19 0.84 7.15
C GLU A 385 20.88 0.79 5.65
N GLU A 386 20.22 -0.26 5.19
CA GLU A 386 19.81 -0.40 3.78
C GLU A 386 18.78 0.64 3.38
N ILE A 387 17.77 0.88 4.22
CA ILE A 387 16.78 1.95 4.01
C ILE A 387 17.47 3.32 3.94
N LYS A 388 18.31 3.66 4.91
CA LYS A 388 19.02 4.94 4.92
C LYS A 388 19.86 5.13 3.65
N LYS A 389 20.57 4.08 3.23
CA LYS A 389 21.36 4.13 2.00
C LYS A 389 20.49 4.38 0.78
N HIS A 390 19.39 3.65 0.65
CA HIS A 390 18.45 3.77 -0.47
C HIS A 390 17.85 5.17 -0.56
N PHE A 391 17.36 5.71 0.56
CA PHE A 391 16.77 7.05 0.62
C PHE A 391 17.79 8.14 0.33
N LYS A 392 19.04 7.98 0.79
CA LYS A 392 20.14 8.90 0.51
C LYS A 392 20.52 8.91 -0.98
N GLU A 393 20.62 7.74 -1.61
CA GLU A 393 20.93 7.61 -3.04
C GLU A 393 19.85 8.25 -3.92
N GLN A 394 18.60 8.26 -3.46
CA GLN A 394 17.49 8.89 -4.15
C GLN A 394 17.21 10.34 -3.74
N GLY A 395 17.95 10.89 -2.77
CA GLY A 395 17.71 12.25 -2.26
C GLY A 395 16.38 12.39 -1.50
N LEU A 396 15.85 11.31 -0.90
CA LEU A 396 14.58 11.27 -0.20
C LEU A 396 14.70 11.50 1.32
N GLU A 397 15.90 11.80 1.83
CA GLU A 397 16.12 12.11 3.26
C GLU A 397 15.19 13.23 3.78
N PRO A 398 14.91 14.32 3.01
CA PRO A 398 13.98 15.35 3.45
C PRO A 398 12.56 14.83 3.69
N VAL A 399 12.11 13.85 2.91
CA VAL A 399 10.77 13.26 3.06
C VAL A 399 10.63 12.58 4.41
N VAL A 400 11.64 11.82 4.83
CA VAL A 400 11.66 11.14 6.15
C VAL A 400 11.64 12.16 7.28
N SER A 401 12.38 13.27 7.14
CA SER A 401 12.40 14.34 8.12
C SER A 401 11.02 15.02 8.25
N GLU A 402 10.34 15.29 7.13
CA GLU A 402 8.99 15.87 7.13
C GLU A 402 7.97 14.91 7.74
N ASP A 403 8.06 13.60 7.47
CA ASP A 403 7.18 12.60 8.07
C ASP A 403 7.43 12.47 9.58
N ALA A 404 8.69 12.52 10.05
CA ALA A 404 9.02 12.59 11.47
C ALA A 404 8.44 13.85 12.14
N LYS A 405 8.49 15.00 11.46
CA LYS A 405 7.92 16.26 11.93
C LYS A 405 6.40 16.16 12.09
N ARG A 406 5.70 15.57 11.11
CA ARG A 406 4.25 15.37 11.15
C ARG A 406 3.84 14.42 12.26
N GLU A 407 4.57 13.31 12.45
CA GLU A 407 4.30 12.39 13.55
C GLU A 407 4.47 13.07 14.91
N LYS A 408 5.53 13.86 15.06
CA LYS A 408 5.74 14.64 16.29
C LYS A 408 4.63 15.65 16.53
N ALA A 409 4.15 16.32 15.48
CA ALA A 409 3.02 17.23 15.54
C ALA A 409 1.73 16.50 15.97
N LEU A 410 1.46 15.33 15.42
CA LEU A 410 0.30 14.50 15.80
C LEU A 410 0.40 14.07 17.27
N LYS A 411 1.55 13.60 17.73
CA LYS A 411 1.79 13.25 19.14
C LYS A 411 1.56 14.44 20.09
N ASP A 412 2.00 15.64 19.69
CA ASP A 412 1.76 16.88 20.46
C ASP A 412 0.26 17.21 20.51
N ILE A 413 -0.47 17.10 19.40
CA ILE A 413 -1.93 17.28 19.35
C ILE A 413 -2.62 16.27 20.26
N ILE A 414 -2.27 14.99 20.19
CA ILE A 414 -2.85 13.93 21.03
C ILE A 414 -2.68 14.25 22.52
N SER A 415 -1.56 14.84 22.90
CA SER A 415 -1.32 15.26 24.29
C SER A 415 -2.24 16.39 24.79
N LYS A 416 -2.84 17.16 23.87
CA LYS A 416 -3.69 18.33 24.15
C LYS A 416 -5.18 18.06 24.01
N VAL A 417 -5.55 17.02 23.28
CA VAL A 417 -6.95 16.59 23.11
C VAL A 417 -7.45 15.83 24.33
N LYS A 418 -8.74 15.85 24.57
CA LYS A 418 -9.41 15.08 25.61
C LYS A 418 -9.96 13.78 25.01
N ILE A 419 -9.33 12.66 25.32
CA ILE A 419 -9.77 11.34 24.88
C ILE A 419 -10.93 10.90 25.77
N VAL A 420 -12.07 10.54 25.16
CA VAL A 420 -13.27 10.01 25.82
C VAL A 420 -13.46 8.57 25.37
N GLU A 421 -13.22 7.62 26.27
CA GLU A 421 -13.46 6.21 25.98
C GLU A 421 -14.95 5.91 26.01
N VAL A 422 -15.47 5.33 24.94
CA VAL A 422 -16.86 4.93 24.77
C VAL A 422 -16.95 3.41 24.57
N GLU A 423 -17.97 2.79 25.17
CA GLU A 423 -18.24 1.38 24.88
C GLU A 423 -18.72 1.25 23.43
N GLU A 424 -18.11 0.35 22.65
CA GLU A 424 -18.55 0.08 21.28
C GLU A 424 -20.02 -0.30 21.24
N LYS A 425 -20.82 0.43 20.47
CA LYS A 425 -22.17 0.02 20.18
C LYS A 425 -22.11 -1.24 19.32
N LYS A 426 -22.79 -2.30 19.73
CA LYS A 426 -22.84 -3.62 19.04
C LYS A 426 -23.24 -3.54 17.55
N GLU A 427 -23.78 -2.44 17.10
CA GLU A 427 -24.17 -2.22 15.68
C GLU A 427 -22.98 -2.08 14.72
N GLU A 428 -21.81 -1.61 15.18
CA GLU A 428 -20.61 -1.51 14.32
C GLU A 428 -19.87 -2.85 14.21
N GLU A 429 -19.96 -3.71 15.21
CA GLU A 429 -19.39 -5.06 15.19
C GLU A 429 -20.16 -5.99 14.24
N GLU A 430 -21.50 -5.86 14.19
CA GLU A 430 -22.34 -6.60 13.23
C GLU A 430 -22.07 -6.15 11.78
N THR A 431 -21.88 -4.84 11.54
CA THR A 431 -21.57 -4.31 10.21
C THR A 431 -20.19 -4.77 9.72
N ARG A 432 -19.15 -4.80 10.59
CA ARG A 432 -17.83 -5.35 10.26
C ARG A 432 -17.85 -6.85 10.02
N GLN A 433 -18.61 -7.60 10.80
CA GLN A 433 -18.77 -9.04 10.60
C GLN A 433 -19.57 -9.36 9.34
N GLU A 434 -20.57 -8.54 8.98
CA GLU A 434 -21.29 -8.67 7.70
C GLU A 434 -20.43 -8.27 6.50
N GLU A 435 -19.56 -7.25 6.61
CA GLU A 435 -18.64 -6.90 5.52
C GLU A 435 -17.58 -8.01 5.30
N VAL A 436 -17.03 -8.60 6.35
CA VAL A 436 -16.09 -9.71 6.28
C VAL A 436 -16.78 -10.98 5.74
N LYS A 437 -18.04 -11.24 6.13
CA LYS A 437 -18.83 -12.36 5.59
C LYS A 437 -19.18 -12.17 4.13
N ASN A 438 -19.60 -10.96 3.74
CA ASN A 438 -19.94 -10.66 2.35
C ASN A 438 -18.71 -10.65 1.43
N GLU A 439 -17.51 -10.32 1.95
CA GLU A 439 -16.25 -10.48 1.19
C GLU A 439 -15.84 -11.96 1.03
N SER A 440 -16.21 -12.82 1.98
CA SER A 440 -15.96 -14.28 1.88
C SER A 440 -17.01 -15.03 1.04
N GLU A 441 -18.27 -14.58 1.03
CA GLU A 441 -19.35 -15.18 0.22
C GLU A 441 -19.40 -14.68 -1.24
N GLY A 442 -18.79 -13.52 -1.52
CA GLY A 442 -18.67 -12.99 -2.90
C GLY A 442 -17.59 -13.66 -3.74
N ASN A 443 -16.88 -14.65 -3.22
CA ASN A 443 -15.82 -15.41 -3.89
C ASN A 443 -16.12 -16.91 -4.00
N SER A 444 -17.41 -17.29 -3.95
CA SER A 444 -17.84 -18.66 -4.21
C SER A 444 -18.34 -18.83 -5.63
#